data_896dae272249db284e4a1c5b202d94b0
#
_entry.id   896dae272249db284e4a1c5b202d94b0
#
_cell.length_a   1.000
_cell.length_b   1.000
_cell.length_c   1.000
_cell.angle_alpha   90.00
_cell.angle_beta   90.00
_cell.angle_gamma   90.00
#
_symmetry.space_group_name_H-M   'P 1'
#
loop_
_entity.id
_entity.type
_entity.pdbx_description
1 polymer ?
#
loop_
_entity_poly.entity_id
_entity_poly.type
_entity_poly.pdbx_seq_one_letter_code
_entity_poly.pdbx_strand_id
1 'polypeptide(L)'
;LLSGGEEEEGEIPEEELPVTETVEPLEVPLFLPLESYVVNLKDGRRYLKATIQLMMSDPAAMAYLQGRMVEVKDAVLSEMQTLSAEDVAQSEARESLKLRLINVISGLFPTKPDWEDPEPIRKVLFEEFVIQ
;
A
#
# COMPACT_ATOMS: atom_id res chain seq x y z
N LEU A 1 -28.51 27.12 -32.77
CA LEU A 1 -28.62 26.77 -32.51
C LEU A 1 -28.40 26.41 -32.17
N LEU A 2 -28.15 26.34 -32.12
CA LEU A 2 -28.10 25.81 -31.72
C LEU A 2 -27.79 25.60 -31.18
N SER A 3 -27.62 25.57 -31.19
CA SER A 3 -27.60 25.14 -30.53
C SER A 3 -27.28 24.87 -30.08
N GLY A 4 -26.88 25.02 -30.12
CA GLY A 4 -26.85 24.36 -29.38
C GLY A 4 -26.49 23.99 -28.95
N GLY A 5 -26.09 24.06 -28.97
CA GLY A 5 -26.09 23.34 -28.41
C GLY A 5 -25.63 23.02 -28.06
N GLU A 6 -25.34 22.82 -27.92
CA GLU A 6 -25.28 22.28 -27.53
C GLU A 6 -24.86 21.94 -27.10
N GLU A 7 -24.48 21.98 -27.03
CA GLU A 7 -24.41 21.43 -26.52
C GLU A 7 -24.04 21.14 -26.06
N GLU A 8 -23.66 21.25 -26.00
CA GLU A 8 -23.66 20.71 -25.44
C GLU A 8 -23.38 20.42 -25.01
N GLU A 9 -23.12 20.60 -25.02
CA GLU A 9 -23.21 20.04 -24.40
C GLU A 9 -23.17 19.62 -23.94
N GLY A 10 -22.80 20.03 -23.91
CA GLY A 10 -23.18 19.31 -23.31
C GLY A 10 -23.07 19.04 -22.88
N GLU A 11 -23.06 18.81 -22.53
CA GLU A 11 -23.48 18.24 -21.90
C GLU A 11 -23.53 17.76 -21.45
N ILE A 12 -23.42 17.72 -21.30
CA ILE A 12 -23.80 17.03 -20.67
C ILE A 12 -23.76 16.84 -20.19
N PRO A 13 -23.74 16.61 -19.99
CA PRO A 13 -23.93 16.09 -19.28
C PRO A 13 -23.85 15.93 -18.75
N GLU A 14 -23.80 15.54 -18.55
CA GLU A 14 -24.03 14.98 -17.84
C GLU A 14 -24.10 14.53 -17.40
N GLU A 15 -24.08 14.40 -17.31
CA GLU A 15 -24.29 13.71 -16.78
C GLU A 15 -24.10 13.24 -16.57
N GLU A 16 -24.04 13.09 -16.60
CA GLU A 16 -23.79 12.43 -16.31
C GLU A 16 -23.28 12.18 -15.92
N LEU A 17 -22.96 12.15 -15.71
CA LEU A 17 -22.51 11.79 -15.12
C LEU A 17 -22.25 11.49 -14.47
N PRO A 18 -22.37 11.21 -14.15
CA PRO A 18 -22.12 10.74 -13.44
C PRO A 18 -21.85 10.47 -12.78
N VAL A 19 -21.69 9.96 -12.52
CA VAL A 19 -21.48 9.54 -11.94
C VAL A 19 -21.09 9.43 -11.16
N THR A 20 -21.25 9.18 -10.80
CA THR A 20 -20.90 8.98 -10.13
C THR A 20 -20.10 8.76 -9.71
N GLU A 21 -19.71 8.45 -9.67
CA GLU A 21 -18.97 8.09 -9.37
C GLU A 21 -18.26 8.64 -8.84
N THR A 22 -18.26 8.49 -9.03
CA THR A 22 -17.67 9.34 -8.61
C THR A 22 -16.94 9.73 -7.50
N VAL A 23 -16.94 9.38 -6.83
CA VAL A 23 -16.49 9.83 -5.57
C VAL A 23 -15.12 9.33 -5.23
N GLU A 24 -14.89 8.05 -5.44
CA GLU A 24 -13.61 7.45 -5.12
C GLU A 24 -12.45 8.15 -5.77
N PRO A 25 -12.59 8.66 -6.98
CA PRO A 25 -11.45 9.35 -7.60
C PRO A 25 -11.00 10.59 -6.86
N LEU A 26 -11.86 11.10 -5.97
CA LEU A 26 -11.53 12.31 -5.22
C LEU A 26 -10.75 12.04 -3.94
N GLU A 27 -10.61 10.77 -3.58
CA GLU A 27 -9.85 10.44 -2.40
C GLU A 27 -8.37 10.63 -2.63
N VAL A 28 -7.71 11.23 -1.66
CA VAL A 28 -6.28 11.40 -1.69
C VAL A 28 -5.64 10.20 -1.01
N PRO A 29 -4.74 9.50 -1.69
CA PRO A 29 -4.07 8.36 -1.05
C PRO A 29 -3.26 8.81 0.16
N LEU A 30 -3.26 7.98 1.19
CA LEU A 30 -2.49 8.22 2.39
C LEU A 30 -1.27 7.31 2.36
N PHE A 31 -0.11 7.87 2.66
CA PHE A 31 1.13 7.10 2.65
C PHE A 31 1.71 7.06 4.04
N LEU A 32 1.96 5.85 4.54
CA LEU A 32 2.60 5.64 5.82
C LEU A 32 4.01 5.13 5.57
N PRO A 33 5.03 5.95 5.82
CA PRO A 33 6.40 5.47 5.64
C PRO A 33 6.78 4.51 6.75
N LEU A 34 7.34 3.38 6.37
CA LEU A 34 7.86 2.40 7.31
C LEU A 34 9.36 2.48 7.45
N GLU A 35 9.99 3.39 6.70
CA GLU A 35 11.41 3.67 6.72
C GLU A 35 12.26 2.57 6.09
N SER A 36 13.52 2.52 6.43
CA SER A 36 14.47 1.64 5.77
C SER A 36 14.84 0.46 6.66
N TYR A 37 15.05 -0.67 6.02
CA TYR A 37 15.43 -1.92 6.68
C TYR A 37 16.68 -2.46 6.00
N VAL A 38 17.59 -2.99 6.81
CA VAL A 38 18.75 -3.71 6.29
C VAL A 38 18.74 -5.07 6.99
N VAL A 39 18.56 -6.12 6.20
CA VAL A 39 18.44 -7.46 6.75
C VAL A 39 19.42 -8.40 6.05
N ASN A 40 19.89 -9.40 6.78
CA ASN A 40 20.67 -10.47 6.18
C ASN A 40 19.77 -11.36 5.35
N LEU A 41 20.21 -11.67 4.14
CA LEU A 41 19.55 -12.69 3.34
C LEU A 41 19.90 -14.08 3.87
N LYS A 42 19.15 -15.07 3.40
CA LYS A 42 19.27 -16.45 3.91
C LYS A 42 20.70 -16.99 3.82
N ASP A 43 21.44 -16.58 2.79
CA ASP A 43 22.81 -17.09 2.60
C ASP A 43 23.79 -16.58 3.65
N GLY A 44 23.38 -15.58 4.45
CA GLY A 44 24.21 -15.04 5.51
C GLY A 44 25.35 -14.16 5.06
N ARG A 45 25.47 -13.89 3.76
CA ARG A 45 26.59 -13.12 3.20
C ARG A 45 26.18 -11.78 2.66
N ARG A 46 24.93 -11.65 2.26
CA ARG A 46 24.44 -10.44 1.60
C ARG A 46 23.36 -9.83 2.42
N TYR A 47 23.19 -8.54 2.19
CA TYR A 47 22.17 -7.76 2.87
C TYR A 47 21.15 -7.27 1.85
N LEU A 48 19.91 -7.22 2.26
CA LEU A 48 18.87 -6.55 1.50
C LEU A 48 18.57 -5.23 2.18
N LYS A 49 18.65 -4.14 1.41
CA LYS A 49 18.20 -2.84 1.89
C LYS A 49 16.91 -2.49 1.20
N ALA A 50 15.89 -2.19 1.99
CA ALA A 50 14.59 -1.84 1.45
C ALA A 50 14.03 -0.64 2.19
N THR A 51 13.43 0.28 1.43
CA THR A 51 12.70 1.42 1.99
C THR A 51 11.26 1.24 1.56
N ILE A 52 10.36 1.25 2.54
CA ILE A 52 8.99 0.78 2.35
C ILE A 52 8.00 1.86 2.75
N GLN A 53 6.94 2.01 1.94
CA GLN A 53 5.77 2.79 2.31
C GLN A 53 4.52 1.95 2.11
N LEU A 54 3.53 2.22 2.93
CA LEU A 54 2.18 1.66 2.75
C LEU A 54 1.28 2.72 2.16
N MET A 55 0.51 2.34 1.14
CA MET A 55 -0.58 3.19 0.66
C MET A 55 -1.86 2.71 1.33
N MET A 56 -2.53 3.62 2.01
CA MET A 56 -3.68 3.29 2.83
C MET A 56 -4.89 4.11 2.42
N SER A 57 -6.06 3.59 2.73
CA SER A 57 -7.33 4.20 2.37
C SER A 57 -8.01 4.93 3.52
N ASP A 58 -7.56 4.71 4.76
CA ASP A 58 -8.31 5.18 5.93
C ASP A 58 -7.37 5.80 6.96
N PRO A 59 -7.64 7.07 7.34
CA PRO A 59 -6.76 7.75 8.31
C PRO A 59 -6.78 7.10 9.71
N ALA A 60 -7.90 6.51 10.12
CA ALA A 60 -7.97 5.87 11.42
C ALA A 60 -7.12 4.61 11.47
N ALA A 61 -7.15 3.82 10.38
CA ALA A 61 -6.30 2.64 10.27
C ALA A 61 -4.82 3.04 10.26
N MET A 62 -4.51 4.11 9.55
CA MET A 62 -3.13 4.61 9.50
C MET A 62 -2.66 5.05 10.88
N ALA A 63 -3.50 5.78 11.61
CA ALA A 63 -3.15 6.22 12.96
C ALA A 63 -2.95 5.03 13.90
N TYR A 64 -3.76 3.99 13.72
CA TYR A 64 -3.61 2.79 14.53
C TYR A 64 -2.22 2.18 14.33
N LEU A 65 -1.79 2.04 13.08
CA LEU A 65 -0.47 1.49 12.80
C LEU A 65 0.65 2.40 13.28
N GLN A 66 0.46 3.72 13.18
CA GLN A 66 1.44 4.68 13.70
C GLN A 66 1.66 4.49 15.19
N GLY A 67 0.62 4.15 15.92
CA GLY A 67 0.72 3.88 17.35
C GLY A 67 1.34 2.53 17.69
N ARG A 68 1.57 1.69 16.68
CA ARG A 68 2.13 0.35 16.88
C ARG A 68 3.32 0.11 15.96
N MET A 69 4.09 1.15 15.70
CA MET A 69 5.15 1.07 14.71
C MET A 69 6.21 0.03 15.05
N VAL A 70 6.48 -0.19 16.33
CA VAL A 70 7.45 -1.21 16.73
C VAL A 70 6.98 -2.59 16.27
N GLU A 71 5.70 -2.89 16.45
CA GLU A 71 5.13 -4.17 16.03
C GLU A 71 5.12 -4.29 14.50
N VAL A 72 4.81 -3.19 13.82
CA VAL A 72 4.83 -3.16 12.36
C VAL A 72 6.23 -3.46 11.85
N LYS A 73 7.23 -2.80 12.40
CA LYS A 73 8.61 -3.01 11.97
C LYS A 73 9.08 -4.44 12.24
N ASP A 74 8.70 -4.99 13.37
CA ASP A 74 9.05 -6.37 13.68
C ASP A 74 8.44 -7.35 12.68
N ALA A 75 7.18 -7.14 12.32
CA ALA A 75 6.50 -7.99 11.35
C ALA A 75 7.19 -7.91 9.99
N VAL A 76 7.55 -6.69 9.56
CA VAL A 76 8.23 -6.48 8.28
C VAL A 76 9.60 -7.18 8.29
N LEU A 77 10.38 -6.98 9.34
CA LEU A 77 11.70 -7.61 9.44
C LEU A 77 11.61 -9.12 9.38
N SER A 78 10.65 -9.69 10.08
CA SER A 78 10.47 -11.14 10.11
C SER A 78 10.20 -11.71 8.72
N GLU A 79 9.37 -11.01 7.94
CA GLU A 79 9.10 -11.45 6.57
C GLU A 79 10.31 -11.30 5.67
N MET A 80 11.02 -10.18 5.79
CA MET A 80 12.17 -9.93 4.92
C MET A 80 13.32 -10.88 5.20
N GLN A 81 13.47 -11.35 6.43
CA GLN A 81 14.54 -12.28 6.79
C GLN A 81 14.34 -13.66 6.19
N THR A 82 13.17 -13.95 5.63
CA THR A 82 12.94 -15.24 4.97
C THR A 82 13.46 -15.28 3.54
N LEU A 83 13.91 -14.15 3.00
CA LEU A 83 14.27 -14.05 1.60
C LEU A 83 15.69 -14.53 1.32
N SER A 84 15.86 -15.16 0.15
CA SER A 84 17.17 -15.47 -0.40
C SER A 84 17.55 -14.42 -1.46
N ALA A 85 18.81 -14.42 -1.88
CA ALA A 85 19.24 -13.54 -2.96
C ALA A 85 18.49 -13.84 -4.25
N GLU A 86 18.17 -15.11 -4.48
CA GLU A 86 17.40 -15.50 -5.65
C GLU A 86 16.00 -14.92 -5.63
N ASP A 87 15.36 -14.95 -4.45
CA ASP A 87 14.03 -14.37 -4.29
C ASP A 87 14.03 -12.88 -4.64
N VAL A 88 15.03 -12.16 -4.15
CA VAL A 88 15.10 -10.72 -4.36
C VAL A 88 15.24 -10.40 -5.85
N ALA A 89 15.92 -11.26 -6.60
CA ALA A 89 16.16 -11.03 -8.02
C ALA A 89 14.93 -11.24 -8.89
N GLN A 90 13.88 -11.88 -8.36
CA GLN A 90 12.70 -12.21 -9.14
C GLN A 90 11.54 -11.29 -8.82
N SER A 91 10.93 -10.73 -9.87
CA SER A 91 9.81 -9.80 -9.66
C SER A 91 8.61 -10.48 -9.02
N GLU A 92 8.37 -11.76 -9.35
CA GLU A 92 7.26 -12.50 -8.75
C GLU A 92 7.44 -12.67 -7.26
N ALA A 93 8.68 -12.90 -6.83
CA ALA A 93 8.97 -13.03 -5.41
C ALA A 93 8.76 -11.72 -4.68
N ARG A 94 9.09 -10.59 -5.34
CA ARG A 94 8.84 -9.28 -4.75
C ARG A 94 7.35 -8.99 -4.62
N GLU A 95 6.56 -9.34 -5.64
CA GLU A 95 5.11 -9.14 -5.56
C GLU A 95 4.49 -10.04 -4.49
N SER A 96 4.98 -11.26 -4.37
CA SER A 96 4.54 -12.17 -3.32
C SER A 96 4.88 -11.61 -1.94
N LEU A 97 6.07 -11.03 -1.79
CA LEU A 97 6.48 -10.40 -0.53
C LEU A 97 5.55 -9.26 -0.16
N LYS A 98 5.16 -8.43 -1.13
CA LYS A 98 4.23 -7.33 -0.85
C LYS A 98 2.91 -7.83 -0.28
N LEU A 99 2.39 -8.92 -0.85
CA LEU A 99 1.14 -9.51 -0.36
C LEU A 99 1.31 -10.06 1.05
N ARG A 100 2.43 -10.71 1.32
CA ARG A 100 2.70 -11.24 2.66
C ARG A 100 2.84 -10.11 3.67
N LEU A 101 3.47 -9.00 3.28
CA LEU A 101 3.61 -7.84 4.17
C LEU A 101 2.24 -7.26 4.51
N ILE A 102 1.36 -7.11 3.51
CA ILE A 102 0.00 -6.64 3.78
C ILE A 102 -0.68 -7.57 4.77
N ASN A 103 -0.52 -8.87 4.58
CA ASN A 103 -1.18 -9.85 5.42
C ASN A 103 -0.70 -9.79 6.87
N VAL A 104 0.62 -9.76 7.09
CA VAL A 104 1.13 -9.76 8.46
C VAL A 104 0.86 -8.43 9.16
N ILE A 105 0.90 -7.32 8.46
CA ILE A 105 0.59 -6.02 9.05
C ILE A 105 -0.90 -5.94 9.37
N SER A 106 -1.75 -6.42 8.47
CA SER A 106 -3.20 -6.45 8.69
C SER A 106 -3.57 -7.27 9.92
N GLY A 107 -2.76 -8.28 10.24
CA GLY A 107 -2.97 -9.09 11.44
C GLY A 107 -2.81 -8.32 12.74
N LEU A 108 -2.22 -7.13 12.69
CA LEU A 108 -2.08 -6.27 13.86
C LEU A 108 -3.34 -5.46 14.15
N PHE A 109 -4.25 -5.36 13.20
CA PHE A 109 -5.49 -4.60 13.39
C PHE A 109 -6.39 -5.28 14.42
N PRO A 110 -7.21 -4.50 15.12
CA PRO A 110 -8.13 -5.09 16.09
C PRO A 110 -9.23 -5.88 15.39
N THR A 111 -9.82 -6.83 16.10
CA THR A 111 -10.90 -7.65 15.56
C THR A 111 -12.10 -6.80 15.16
N LYS A 112 -12.36 -5.74 15.93
CA LYS A 112 -13.48 -4.82 15.64
C LYS A 112 -12.92 -3.42 15.51
N PRO A 113 -12.44 -3.08 14.32
CA PRO A 113 -11.85 -1.77 14.09
C PRO A 113 -12.90 -0.65 14.05
N ASP A 114 -12.43 0.58 14.29
CA ASP A 114 -13.28 1.75 14.24
C ASP A 114 -13.55 2.24 12.82
N TRP A 115 -12.82 1.73 11.84
CA TRP A 115 -12.98 2.11 10.44
C TRP A 115 -13.79 1.05 9.70
N GLU A 116 -14.35 1.44 8.56
CA GLU A 116 -15.27 0.57 7.83
C GLU A 116 -14.59 -0.26 6.74
N ASP A 117 -13.49 0.23 6.20
CA ASP A 117 -12.81 -0.47 5.11
C ASP A 117 -12.18 -1.76 5.63
N PRO A 118 -12.58 -2.92 5.11
CA PRO A 118 -11.99 -4.18 5.58
C PRO A 118 -10.55 -4.37 5.14
N GLU A 119 -10.08 -3.63 4.14
CA GLU A 119 -8.73 -3.76 3.61
C GLU A 119 -8.09 -2.39 3.45
N PRO A 120 -7.79 -1.72 4.57
CA PRO A 120 -7.29 -0.35 4.49
C PRO A 120 -5.86 -0.23 3.98
N ILE A 121 -5.09 -1.31 3.97
CA ILE A 121 -3.77 -1.31 3.34
C ILE A 121 -3.95 -1.69 1.89
N ARG A 122 -3.77 -0.71 1.00
CA ARG A 122 -4.03 -0.91 -0.43
C ARG A 122 -2.82 -1.43 -1.18
N LYS A 123 -1.64 -0.94 -0.83
CA LYS A 123 -0.41 -1.32 -1.53
C LYS A 123 0.78 -1.22 -0.60
N VAL A 124 1.77 -2.04 -0.87
CA VAL A 124 3.12 -1.88 -0.33
C VAL A 124 3.98 -1.34 -1.46
N LEU A 125 4.70 -0.26 -1.19
CA LEU A 125 5.55 0.38 -2.17
C LEU A 125 6.99 0.31 -1.69
N PHE A 126 7.89 -0.15 -2.57
CA PHE A 126 9.31 -0.14 -2.30
C PHE A 126 9.93 1.05 -3.00
N GLU A 127 10.46 2.00 -2.21
CA GLU A 127 11.23 3.11 -2.77
C GLU A 127 12.64 2.68 -3.10
N GLU A 128 13.13 1.72 -2.34
CA GLU A 128 14.46 1.14 -2.56
C GLU A 128 14.36 -0.34 -2.21
N PHE A 129 15.01 -1.19 -3.01
CA PHE A 129 14.98 -2.62 -2.79
C PHE A 129 16.18 -3.23 -3.49
N VAL A 130 17.33 -3.22 -2.79
CA VAL A 130 18.61 -3.58 -3.42
C VAL A 130 19.39 -4.52 -2.52
N ILE A 131 20.18 -5.39 -3.15
CA ILE A 131 21.13 -6.25 -2.46
C ILE A 131 22.45 -5.51 -2.33
N GLN A 132 23.03 -5.60 -1.16
CA GLN A 132 24.34 -5.04 -0.87
C GLN A 132 25.33 -6.10 -0.44
#